data_c80c5e17350431f87b1fb5f594dc7fec
#
_entry.id   c80c5e17350431f87b1fb5f594dc7fec
#
_cell.length_a   1.000
_cell.length_b   1.000
_cell.length_c   1.000
_cell.angle_alpha   90.00
_cell.angle_beta   90.00
_cell.angle_gamma   90.00
#
_symmetry.space_group_name_H-M   'P 1'
#
loop_
_entity.id
_entity.type
_entity.pdbx_description
1 polymer ?
#
loop_
_entity_poly.entity_id
_entity_poly.type
_entity_poly.pdbx_seq_one_letter_code
_entity_poly.pdbx_strand_id
1 'polypeptide(L)'
;MIKKLLRVTLVIGLLLLASCTPETEYTHAIPKNASVVIGMEVDDMVHKAGLNGQEGEKVLTQLKALVKGGLQGEASQLAERIIDQPSESGLSFNDKVYLFATPHAEAFGILAKVSDEGKLETLIEMLEKESIASPLREESGCQWTEAGTALCAFNNGTFLLLQPSRGNASTMKGTLLSLMRQKEGEGFCALPEFQKIEVEGNDMASVMNLSAIPHEMTTPLRMGLSADIRLEDIKYFITANFESGKVVVNSESLIQNPRILSFFDTMDQVIQPIQGKYLDYYQGNTLIWAGGKITGKELYHILSFNPTIKQKLDNPPLPVDVESIFSSIQGDIAIGFDRKSSKKFLFYADVTNSDFLKTFEDLRPLLALTGGQITLDNVGSHDYMMDTYYGKYWFGVKNNRLYVTTDRTWAEEVGRTYGVSIGRKPWASEVKTNRLYASLNMAEIPKYRTKVTGDSSIDYAINFLRGSCVFLNVSMTDWRHGKAELVLKDKDTNFLEWLVSILKK
;
A
#
# COMPACT_ATOMS: atom_id res chain seq x y z
N MET A 1 -14.97 -0.15 -64.87
CA MET A 1 -14.96 -0.97 -63.68
C MET A 1 -13.95 -0.47 -62.62
N ILE A 2 -12.72 -0.20 -62.95
CA ILE A 2 -11.66 0.25 -62.05
C ILE A 2 -11.97 1.56 -61.28
N LYS A 3 -12.57 2.58 -61.95
CA LYS A 3 -12.98 3.84 -61.26
C LYS A 3 -14.11 3.69 -60.22
N LYS A 4 -14.97 2.68 -60.39
CA LYS A 4 -16.00 2.38 -59.36
C LYS A 4 -15.38 1.66 -58.17
N LEU A 5 -14.43 0.75 -58.40
CA LEU A 5 -13.71 0.06 -57.32
C LEU A 5 -12.88 1.04 -56.50
N LEU A 6 -12.19 1.99 -57.14
CA LEU A 6 -11.37 3.02 -56.48
C LEU A 6 -12.24 3.95 -55.61
N ARG A 7 -13.46 4.30 -56.05
CA ARG A 7 -14.38 5.10 -55.24
C ARG A 7 -14.94 4.34 -54.02
N VAL A 8 -15.22 3.04 -54.17
CA VAL A 8 -15.67 2.20 -53.04
C VAL A 8 -14.54 1.99 -52.02
N THR A 9 -13.30 1.77 -52.48
CA THR A 9 -12.14 1.66 -51.58
C THR A 9 -11.82 2.98 -50.89
N LEU A 10 -12.01 4.13 -51.55
CA LEU A 10 -11.83 5.44 -50.93
C LEU A 10 -12.91 5.76 -49.89
N VAL A 11 -14.18 5.38 -50.15
CA VAL A 11 -15.28 5.56 -49.19
C VAL A 11 -15.15 4.63 -47.99
N ILE A 12 -14.69 3.37 -48.20
CA ILE A 12 -14.39 2.45 -47.07
C ILE A 12 -13.20 2.95 -46.27
N GLY A 13 -12.15 3.48 -46.94
CA GLY A 13 -11.01 4.11 -46.25
C GLY A 13 -11.39 5.36 -45.45
N LEU A 14 -12.33 6.18 -45.94
CA LEU A 14 -12.86 7.34 -45.22
C LEU A 14 -13.80 6.95 -44.09
N LEU A 15 -14.56 5.86 -44.21
CA LEU A 15 -15.40 5.31 -43.13
C LEU A 15 -14.56 4.66 -42.02
N LEU A 16 -13.39 4.08 -42.39
CA LEU A 16 -12.46 3.55 -41.38
C LEU A 16 -11.68 4.66 -40.64
N LEU A 17 -11.52 5.85 -41.25
CA LEU A 17 -10.94 7.03 -40.61
C LEU A 17 -11.95 7.79 -39.72
N ALA A 18 -13.26 7.61 -39.95
CA ALA A 18 -14.34 8.19 -39.13
C ALA A 18 -14.75 7.32 -37.93
N SER A 19 -14.16 6.12 -37.79
CA SER A 19 -14.41 5.19 -36.69
C SER A 19 -13.39 5.26 -35.55
N CYS A 20 -12.49 6.25 -35.58
CA CYS A 20 -11.66 6.56 -34.41
C CYS A 20 -12.28 7.72 -33.63
N THR A 21 -13.37 7.51 -32.95
CA THR A 21 -13.66 8.26 -31.71
C THR A 21 -12.61 7.78 -30.71
N PRO A 22 -11.78 8.66 -30.15
CA PRO A 22 -10.83 8.25 -29.10
C PRO A 22 -11.65 7.71 -27.93
N GLU A 23 -11.49 6.43 -27.61
CA GLU A 23 -12.15 5.77 -26.46
C GLU A 23 -11.80 6.39 -25.11
N THR A 24 -10.97 7.42 -25.06
CA THR A 24 -10.36 7.96 -23.84
C THR A 24 -10.55 9.46 -23.63
N GLU A 25 -11.49 10.13 -24.31
CA GLU A 25 -11.67 11.58 -24.15
C GLU A 25 -11.96 12.00 -22.71
N TYR A 26 -12.74 11.22 -21.94
CA TYR A 26 -13.07 11.56 -20.56
C TYR A 26 -11.85 11.60 -19.64
N THR A 27 -10.79 10.84 -19.93
CA THR A 27 -9.56 10.80 -19.10
C THR A 27 -8.76 12.10 -19.13
N HIS A 28 -9.05 12.99 -20.10
CA HIS A 28 -8.45 14.33 -20.16
C HIS A 28 -8.75 15.15 -18.91
N ALA A 29 -9.86 14.90 -18.22
CA ALA A 29 -10.25 15.62 -17.02
C ALA A 29 -9.43 15.29 -15.76
N ILE A 30 -8.45 14.37 -15.84
CA ILE A 30 -7.51 14.11 -14.75
C ILE A 30 -6.43 15.19 -14.74
N PRO A 31 -6.18 15.90 -13.62
CA PRO A 31 -5.14 16.92 -13.57
C PRO A 31 -3.76 16.35 -13.88
N LYS A 32 -2.99 17.01 -14.76
CA LYS A 32 -1.66 16.54 -15.16
C LYS A 32 -0.68 16.33 -14.00
N ASN A 33 -0.83 17.14 -12.95
CA ASN A 33 -0.02 17.11 -11.74
C ASN A 33 -0.73 16.41 -10.56
N ALA A 34 -1.71 15.55 -10.83
CA ALA A 34 -2.35 14.75 -9.79
C ALA A 34 -1.30 14.03 -8.94
N SER A 35 -1.50 14.02 -7.62
CA SER A 35 -0.60 13.34 -6.68
C SER A 35 -0.86 11.84 -6.61
N VAL A 36 -2.08 11.42 -6.92
CA VAL A 36 -2.52 10.02 -7.08
C VAL A 36 -3.49 9.93 -8.23
N VAL A 37 -3.37 8.89 -9.06
CA VAL A 37 -4.39 8.48 -10.04
C VAL A 37 -4.54 6.98 -9.93
N ILE A 38 -5.77 6.51 -9.75
CA ILE A 38 -6.14 5.09 -9.62
C ILE A 38 -7.18 4.79 -10.70
N GLY A 39 -6.88 3.84 -11.59
CA GLY A 39 -7.85 3.26 -12.52
C GLY A 39 -8.39 1.94 -11.96
N MET A 40 -9.68 1.72 -12.06
CA MET A 40 -10.39 0.54 -11.53
C MET A 40 -11.23 -0.12 -12.63
N GLU A 41 -11.10 -1.44 -12.78
CA GLU A 41 -11.95 -2.30 -13.61
C GLU A 41 -13.21 -2.69 -12.81
N VAL A 42 -14.18 -1.78 -12.78
CA VAL A 42 -15.35 -1.91 -11.88
C VAL A 42 -16.19 -3.14 -12.21
N ASP A 43 -16.40 -3.45 -13.48
CA ASP A 43 -17.19 -4.61 -13.91
C ASP A 43 -16.53 -5.92 -13.44
N ASP A 44 -15.22 -6.09 -13.67
CA ASP A 44 -14.45 -7.24 -13.20
C ASP A 44 -14.49 -7.37 -11.66
N MET A 45 -14.37 -6.25 -10.96
CA MET A 45 -14.45 -6.23 -9.50
C MET A 45 -15.84 -6.66 -8.99
N VAL A 46 -16.93 -6.24 -9.64
CA VAL A 46 -18.31 -6.65 -9.34
C VAL A 46 -18.50 -8.15 -9.54
N HIS A 47 -17.97 -8.70 -10.65
CA HIS A 47 -17.95 -10.14 -10.92
C HIS A 47 -17.17 -10.91 -9.85
N LYS A 48 -15.98 -10.49 -9.51
CA LYS A 48 -15.12 -11.11 -8.46
C LYS A 48 -15.72 -10.99 -7.06
N ALA A 49 -16.50 -9.96 -6.81
CA ALA A 49 -17.26 -9.78 -5.57
C ALA A 49 -18.48 -10.72 -5.45
N GLY A 50 -18.80 -11.46 -6.50
CA GLY A 50 -19.96 -12.36 -6.54
C GLY A 50 -21.30 -11.61 -6.50
N LEU A 51 -21.31 -10.30 -6.84
CA LEU A 51 -22.53 -9.48 -6.77
C LEU A 51 -23.56 -9.88 -7.83
N ASN A 52 -23.16 -10.58 -8.88
CA ASN A 52 -24.03 -11.15 -9.92
C ASN A 52 -24.62 -12.52 -9.55
N GLY A 53 -24.30 -13.06 -8.36
CA GLY A 53 -24.76 -14.36 -7.86
C GLY A 53 -25.78 -14.27 -6.73
N GLN A 54 -26.26 -15.42 -6.25
CA GLN A 54 -27.27 -15.50 -5.16
C GLN A 54 -26.87 -14.76 -3.89
N GLU A 55 -25.59 -14.75 -3.57
CA GLU A 55 -25.07 -14.01 -2.41
C GLU A 55 -25.08 -12.50 -2.68
N GLY A 56 -24.82 -12.07 -3.90
CA GLY A 56 -24.95 -10.67 -4.33
C GLY A 56 -26.37 -10.16 -4.20
N GLU A 57 -27.40 -10.95 -4.55
CA GLU A 57 -28.79 -10.57 -4.40
C GLU A 57 -29.16 -10.16 -2.97
N LYS A 58 -28.57 -10.78 -1.95
CA LYS A 58 -28.80 -10.40 -0.55
C LYS A 58 -28.21 -9.02 -0.24
N VAL A 59 -27.00 -8.71 -0.76
CA VAL A 59 -26.38 -7.39 -0.58
C VAL A 59 -27.16 -6.32 -1.32
N LEU A 60 -27.55 -6.58 -2.57
CA LEU A 60 -28.38 -5.68 -3.35
C LEU A 60 -29.73 -5.42 -2.65
N THR A 61 -30.33 -6.46 -2.04
CA THR A 61 -31.55 -6.32 -1.24
C THR A 61 -31.35 -5.42 -0.02
N GLN A 62 -30.21 -5.54 0.68
CA GLN A 62 -29.88 -4.66 1.81
C GLN A 62 -29.63 -3.22 1.34
N LEU A 63 -28.91 -3.02 0.24
CA LEU A 63 -28.71 -1.69 -0.36
C LEU A 63 -30.06 -1.04 -0.73
N LYS A 64 -30.97 -1.79 -1.37
CA LYS A 64 -32.32 -1.33 -1.66
C LYS A 64 -33.10 -0.96 -0.39
N ALA A 65 -32.95 -1.75 0.67
CA ALA A 65 -33.60 -1.44 1.95
C ALA A 65 -33.08 -0.14 2.57
N LEU A 66 -31.77 0.11 2.47
CA LEU A 66 -31.15 1.38 2.91
C LEU A 66 -31.67 2.56 2.08
N VAL A 67 -31.75 2.41 0.75
CA VAL A 67 -32.29 3.43 -0.16
C VAL A 67 -33.73 3.74 0.17
N LYS A 68 -34.57 2.73 0.38
CA LYS A 68 -35.95 2.91 0.81
C LYS A 68 -36.14 3.62 2.15
N GLY A 69 -35.16 3.48 3.03
CA GLY A 69 -35.12 4.20 4.31
C GLY A 69 -34.73 5.68 4.18
N GLY A 70 -34.02 6.04 3.10
CA GLY A 70 -33.50 7.40 2.88
C GLY A 70 -34.17 8.19 1.76
N LEU A 71 -34.75 7.53 0.75
CA LEU A 71 -35.39 8.14 -0.40
C LEU A 71 -36.85 7.69 -0.51
N GLN A 72 -37.73 8.54 -1.09
CA GLN A 72 -39.16 8.25 -1.25
C GLN A 72 -39.58 8.40 -2.71
N GLY A 73 -40.76 7.80 -3.06
CA GLY A 73 -41.37 7.96 -4.35
C GLY A 73 -40.52 7.52 -5.54
N GLU A 74 -40.48 8.36 -6.57
CA GLU A 74 -39.74 8.10 -7.82
C GLU A 74 -38.22 7.97 -7.62
N ALA A 75 -37.66 8.73 -6.68
CA ALA A 75 -36.21 8.69 -6.38
C ALA A 75 -35.77 7.33 -5.82
N SER A 76 -36.59 6.73 -4.91
CA SER A 76 -36.35 5.38 -4.41
C SER A 76 -36.45 4.35 -5.53
N GLN A 77 -37.43 4.46 -6.43
CA GLN A 77 -37.58 3.53 -7.56
C GLN A 77 -36.40 3.62 -8.56
N LEU A 78 -35.93 4.84 -8.88
CA LEU A 78 -34.77 5.01 -9.75
C LEU A 78 -33.53 4.44 -9.11
N ALA A 79 -33.26 4.73 -7.84
CA ALA A 79 -32.09 4.22 -7.13
C ALA A 79 -32.12 2.67 -7.05
N GLU A 80 -33.31 2.05 -6.87
CA GLU A 80 -33.44 0.59 -6.94
C GLU A 80 -33.12 0.05 -8.34
N ARG A 81 -33.57 0.72 -9.43
CA ARG A 81 -33.20 0.33 -10.79
C ARG A 81 -31.71 0.44 -11.04
N ILE A 82 -31.06 1.53 -10.57
CA ILE A 82 -29.59 1.70 -10.69
C ILE A 82 -28.87 0.61 -9.92
N ILE A 83 -29.34 0.19 -8.75
CA ILE A 83 -28.78 -0.92 -8.00
C ILE A 83 -28.84 -2.22 -8.79
N ASP A 84 -29.97 -2.48 -9.48
CA ASP A 84 -30.17 -3.68 -10.30
C ASP A 84 -29.42 -3.61 -11.63
N GLN A 85 -29.35 -2.43 -12.22
CA GLN A 85 -28.77 -2.15 -13.51
C GLN A 85 -27.96 -0.83 -13.44
N PRO A 86 -26.69 -0.88 -13.09
CA PRO A 86 -25.87 0.33 -12.92
C PRO A 86 -25.85 1.26 -14.14
N SER A 87 -26.05 0.74 -15.35
CA SER A 87 -26.17 1.52 -16.59
C SER A 87 -27.38 2.46 -16.62
N GLU A 88 -28.40 2.26 -15.74
CA GLU A 88 -29.51 3.19 -15.58
C GLU A 88 -29.11 4.52 -14.92
N SER A 89 -27.88 4.61 -14.37
CA SER A 89 -27.28 5.86 -13.91
C SER A 89 -26.85 6.80 -15.03
N GLY A 90 -26.73 6.28 -16.28
CA GLY A 90 -26.13 7.00 -17.40
C GLY A 90 -24.61 6.94 -17.46
N LEU A 91 -23.95 6.25 -16.49
CA LEU A 91 -22.50 6.03 -16.48
C LEU A 91 -22.14 4.69 -17.11
N SER A 92 -20.94 4.59 -17.70
CA SER A 92 -20.36 3.34 -18.16
C SER A 92 -19.47 2.75 -17.07
N PHE A 93 -19.71 1.50 -16.70
CA PHE A 93 -18.89 0.73 -15.78
C PHE A 93 -18.08 -0.36 -16.51
N ASN A 94 -18.26 -0.49 -17.83
CA ASN A 94 -17.41 -1.30 -18.70
C ASN A 94 -16.09 -0.59 -19.04
N ASP A 95 -16.08 0.74 -18.89
CA ASP A 95 -14.87 1.57 -18.98
C ASP A 95 -14.31 1.78 -17.57
N LYS A 96 -13.01 2.01 -17.47
CA LYS A 96 -12.36 2.28 -16.14
C LYS A 96 -12.97 3.49 -15.45
N VAL A 97 -13.19 3.36 -14.16
CA VAL A 97 -13.47 4.49 -13.29
C VAL A 97 -12.16 4.95 -12.66
N TYR A 98 -11.91 6.25 -12.67
CA TYR A 98 -10.69 6.82 -12.09
C TYR A 98 -10.99 7.56 -10.80
N LEU A 99 -10.16 7.28 -9.80
CA LEU A 99 -10.04 8.12 -8.61
C LEU A 99 -8.74 8.91 -8.71
N PHE A 100 -8.75 10.19 -8.35
CA PHE A 100 -7.53 10.96 -8.30
C PHE A 100 -7.52 11.94 -7.12
N ALA A 101 -6.31 12.34 -6.71
CA ALA A 101 -6.12 13.47 -5.81
C ALA A 101 -5.43 14.59 -6.55
N THR A 102 -5.94 15.81 -6.42
CA THR A 102 -5.27 17.01 -6.92
C THR A 102 -3.95 17.23 -6.15
N PRO A 103 -3.04 18.11 -6.64
CA PRO A 103 -1.82 18.43 -5.91
C PRO A 103 -2.12 18.77 -4.45
N HIS A 104 -1.25 18.32 -3.55
CA HIS A 104 -1.39 18.51 -2.09
C HIS A 104 -2.72 18.00 -1.51
N ALA A 105 -3.43 17.11 -2.23
CA ALA A 105 -4.73 16.57 -1.85
C ALA A 105 -5.77 17.64 -1.46
N GLU A 106 -5.78 18.77 -2.19
CA GLU A 106 -6.77 19.84 -1.97
C GLU A 106 -8.19 19.37 -2.30
N ALA A 107 -8.33 18.47 -3.28
CA ALA A 107 -9.58 17.78 -3.60
C ALA A 107 -9.32 16.34 -4.06
N PHE A 108 -10.34 15.50 -3.90
CA PHE A 108 -10.42 14.17 -4.49
C PHE A 108 -11.42 14.17 -5.64
N GLY A 109 -11.08 13.53 -6.74
CA GLY A 109 -11.93 13.40 -7.92
C GLY A 109 -12.36 11.97 -8.17
N ILE A 110 -13.59 11.80 -8.66
CA ILE A 110 -14.10 10.57 -9.27
C ILE A 110 -14.44 10.91 -10.71
N LEU A 111 -13.88 10.17 -11.64
CA LEU A 111 -14.06 10.35 -13.06
C LEU A 111 -14.60 9.08 -13.69
N ALA A 112 -15.66 9.20 -14.47
CA ALA A 112 -16.27 8.10 -15.20
C ALA A 112 -16.70 8.54 -16.61
N LYS A 113 -16.85 7.60 -17.50
CA LYS A 113 -17.39 7.84 -18.84
C LYS A 113 -18.92 7.92 -18.76
N VAL A 114 -19.51 8.89 -19.46
CA VAL A 114 -20.96 9.00 -19.64
C VAL A 114 -21.35 8.12 -20.83
N SER A 115 -22.30 7.23 -20.62
CA SER A 115 -22.91 6.39 -21.68
C SER A 115 -24.25 6.93 -22.15
N ASP A 116 -24.97 7.67 -21.29
CA ASP A 116 -26.28 8.25 -21.58
C ASP A 116 -26.48 9.53 -20.75
N GLU A 117 -26.28 10.68 -21.40
CA GLU A 117 -26.40 11.99 -20.75
C GLU A 117 -27.82 12.24 -20.20
N GLY A 118 -28.88 11.83 -20.94
CA GLY A 118 -30.23 12.04 -20.51
C GLY A 118 -30.65 11.23 -19.28
N LYS A 119 -30.09 10.01 -19.11
CA LYS A 119 -30.29 9.24 -17.87
C LYS A 119 -29.57 9.90 -16.69
N LEU A 120 -28.38 10.44 -16.93
CA LEU A 120 -27.59 11.12 -15.89
C LEU A 120 -28.28 12.43 -15.47
N GLU A 121 -28.82 13.22 -16.42
CA GLU A 121 -29.66 14.38 -16.11
C GLU A 121 -30.85 14.00 -15.23
N THR A 122 -31.61 12.96 -15.64
CA THR A 122 -32.75 12.46 -14.87
C THR A 122 -32.37 12.06 -13.44
N LEU A 123 -31.20 11.42 -13.26
CA LEU A 123 -30.71 11.06 -11.95
C LEU A 123 -30.42 12.32 -11.10
N ILE A 124 -29.73 13.32 -11.66
CA ILE A 124 -29.39 14.56 -10.94
C ILE A 124 -30.65 15.38 -10.61
N GLU A 125 -31.62 15.47 -11.53
CA GLU A 125 -32.90 16.14 -11.27
C GLU A 125 -33.68 15.47 -10.13
N MET A 126 -33.61 14.14 -10.03
CA MET A 126 -34.21 13.43 -8.89
C MET A 126 -33.51 13.73 -7.57
N LEU A 127 -32.18 13.79 -7.60
CA LEU A 127 -31.40 14.19 -6.42
C LEU A 127 -31.65 15.65 -6.01
N GLU A 128 -31.97 16.53 -6.98
CA GLU A 128 -32.44 17.89 -6.72
C GLU A 128 -33.80 17.92 -6.01
N LYS A 129 -34.76 17.15 -6.50
CA LYS A 129 -36.11 17.03 -5.87
C LYS A 129 -36.02 16.55 -4.42
N GLU A 130 -35.07 15.68 -4.12
CA GLU A 130 -34.78 15.18 -2.77
C GLU A 130 -33.89 16.13 -1.94
N SER A 131 -33.55 17.30 -2.49
CA SER A 131 -32.66 18.30 -1.85
C SER A 131 -31.25 17.80 -1.54
N ILE A 132 -30.80 16.76 -2.27
CA ILE A 132 -29.43 16.21 -2.19
C ILE A 132 -28.49 17.01 -3.11
N ALA A 133 -28.98 17.43 -4.29
CA ALA A 133 -28.25 18.27 -5.24
C ALA A 133 -28.94 19.63 -5.42
N SER A 134 -28.18 20.62 -5.86
CA SER A 134 -28.71 21.91 -6.32
C SER A 134 -29.20 21.78 -7.75
N PRO A 135 -30.03 22.76 -8.24
CA PRO A 135 -30.43 22.77 -9.64
C PRO A 135 -29.26 22.71 -10.61
N LEU A 136 -29.42 21.95 -11.68
CA LEU A 136 -28.45 21.90 -12.77
C LEU A 136 -28.26 23.27 -13.39
N ARG A 137 -26.99 23.60 -13.68
CA ARG A 137 -26.55 24.84 -14.34
C ARG A 137 -25.67 24.48 -15.52
N GLU A 138 -25.85 25.15 -16.62
CA GLU A 138 -25.00 25.00 -17.79
C GLU A 138 -23.92 26.10 -17.80
N GLU A 139 -22.65 25.70 -17.94
CA GLU A 139 -21.53 26.59 -18.09
C GLU A 139 -20.38 25.93 -18.85
N SER A 140 -19.81 26.61 -19.81
CA SER A 140 -18.61 26.16 -20.52
C SER A 140 -18.76 24.84 -21.29
N GLY A 141 -19.97 24.51 -21.75
CA GLY A 141 -20.26 23.28 -22.50
C GLY A 141 -20.39 22.04 -21.66
N CYS A 142 -20.60 22.20 -20.36
CA CYS A 142 -20.96 21.10 -19.46
C CYS A 142 -22.08 21.53 -18.50
N GLN A 143 -22.83 20.57 -18.00
CA GLN A 143 -23.77 20.74 -16.92
C GLN A 143 -23.03 20.52 -15.58
N TRP A 144 -23.43 21.29 -14.55
CA TRP A 144 -22.82 21.13 -13.23
C TRP A 144 -23.82 21.43 -12.10
N THR A 145 -23.55 20.84 -10.94
CA THR A 145 -24.34 21.04 -9.72
C THR A 145 -23.48 20.90 -8.46
N GLU A 146 -24.00 21.38 -7.33
CA GLU A 146 -23.46 21.11 -5.99
C GLU A 146 -24.26 19.97 -5.36
N ALA A 147 -23.59 18.92 -4.89
CA ALA A 147 -24.18 17.80 -4.17
C ALA A 147 -23.56 17.71 -2.78
N GLY A 148 -24.22 18.29 -1.78
CA GLY A 148 -23.70 18.41 -0.43
C GLY A 148 -22.42 19.23 -0.39
N THR A 149 -21.27 18.58 -0.07
CA THR A 149 -19.94 19.20 -0.04
C THR A 149 -19.15 18.96 -1.33
N ALA A 150 -19.69 18.22 -2.27
CA ALA A 150 -19.05 17.90 -3.54
C ALA A 150 -19.60 18.76 -4.68
N LEU A 151 -18.82 18.88 -5.76
CA LEU A 151 -19.22 19.43 -7.06
C LEU A 151 -19.25 18.31 -8.08
N CYS A 152 -20.29 18.30 -8.90
CA CYS A 152 -20.46 17.38 -10.01
C CYS A 152 -20.56 18.16 -11.31
N ALA A 153 -19.86 17.73 -12.36
CA ALA A 153 -20.04 18.21 -13.73
C ALA A 153 -20.05 17.05 -14.71
N PHE A 154 -20.78 17.20 -15.81
CA PHE A 154 -20.82 16.21 -16.87
C PHE A 154 -21.15 16.84 -18.25
N ASN A 155 -20.83 16.09 -19.27
CA ASN A 155 -21.21 16.31 -20.66
C ASN A 155 -21.46 14.93 -21.33
N ASN A 156 -21.64 14.90 -22.65
CA ASN A 156 -21.92 13.65 -23.40
C ASN A 156 -20.79 12.58 -23.35
N GLY A 157 -19.69 12.79 -22.68
CA GLY A 157 -18.59 11.79 -22.62
C GLY A 157 -17.99 11.67 -21.23
N THR A 158 -18.06 12.71 -20.43
CA THR A 158 -17.30 12.83 -19.18
C THR A 158 -18.22 13.14 -18.01
N PHE A 159 -18.09 12.38 -16.94
CA PHE A 159 -18.63 12.69 -15.61
C PHE A 159 -17.46 12.92 -14.65
N LEU A 160 -17.46 14.05 -13.96
CA LEU A 160 -16.47 14.42 -12.96
C LEU A 160 -17.13 14.86 -11.66
N LEU A 161 -16.81 14.19 -10.56
CA LEU A 161 -17.16 14.61 -9.20
C LEU A 161 -15.91 15.07 -8.49
N LEU A 162 -15.90 16.25 -7.88
CA LEU A 162 -14.83 16.77 -7.04
C LEU A 162 -15.31 16.98 -5.61
N GLN A 163 -14.62 16.37 -4.66
CA GLN A 163 -14.82 16.53 -3.22
C GLN A 163 -13.64 17.33 -2.65
N PRO A 164 -13.83 18.59 -2.22
CA PRO A 164 -12.78 19.33 -1.52
C PRO A 164 -12.36 18.64 -0.22
N SER A 165 -11.08 18.63 0.08
CA SER A 165 -10.56 18.12 1.36
C SER A 165 -10.89 19.06 2.52
N ARG A 166 -11.01 20.37 2.22
CA ARG A 166 -11.34 21.44 3.18
C ARG A 166 -12.15 22.53 2.48
N GLY A 167 -12.98 23.21 3.22
CA GLY A 167 -13.75 24.35 2.69
C GLY A 167 -15.06 23.93 2.04
N ASN A 168 -15.62 24.81 1.20
CA ASN A 168 -16.90 24.64 0.54
C ASN A 168 -16.73 24.21 -0.91
N ALA A 169 -17.71 23.47 -1.43
CA ALA A 169 -17.77 23.04 -2.83
C ALA A 169 -17.54 24.21 -3.81
N SER A 170 -18.19 25.35 -3.57
CA SER A 170 -18.09 26.54 -4.43
C SER A 170 -16.68 27.04 -4.69
N THR A 171 -15.73 26.80 -3.78
CA THR A 171 -14.32 27.21 -3.96
C THR A 171 -13.62 26.43 -5.07
N MET A 172 -14.10 25.23 -5.39
CA MET A 172 -13.53 24.33 -6.40
C MET A 172 -14.22 24.40 -7.77
N LYS A 173 -15.26 25.26 -7.93
CA LYS A 173 -15.98 25.40 -9.20
C LYS A 173 -15.05 25.73 -10.37
N GLY A 174 -14.15 26.68 -10.18
CA GLY A 174 -13.17 27.06 -11.22
C GLY A 174 -12.27 25.89 -11.63
N THR A 175 -11.83 25.10 -10.66
CA THR A 175 -11.05 23.88 -10.90
C THR A 175 -11.86 22.84 -11.66
N LEU A 176 -13.08 22.53 -11.22
CA LEU A 176 -13.99 21.59 -11.89
C LEU A 176 -14.18 21.94 -13.37
N LEU A 177 -14.59 23.17 -13.66
CA LEU A 177 -14.83 23.63 -15.03
C LEU A 177 -13.55 23.70 -15.87
N SER A 178 -12.40 23.97 -15.25
CA SER A 178 -11.11 23.90 -15.93
C SER A 178 -10.76 22.47 -16.33
N LEU A 179 -10.94 21.51 -15.42
CA LEU A 179 -10.69 20.08 -15.71
C LEU A 179 -11.61 19.54 -16.79
N MET A 180 -12.91 19.90 -16.77
CA MET A 180 -13.88 19.52 -17.81
C MET A 180 -13.53 20.04 -19.22
N ARG A 181 -12.71 21.10 -19.32
CA ARG A 181 -12.29 21.72 -20.60
C ARG A 181 -10.90 21.30 -21.05
N GLN A 182 -10.20 20.49 -20.26
CA GLN A 182 -8.88 20.01 -20.65
C GLN A 182 -8.93 19.23 -21.97
N LYS A 183 -7.93 19.50 -22.82
CA LYS A 183 -7.77 18.85 -24.12
C LYS A 183 -6.69 17.79 -24.05
N GLU A 184 -6.59 17.02 -25.13
CA GLU A 184 -5.47 16.12 -25.35
C GLU A 184 -4.13 16.83 -25.10
N GLY A 185 -3.26 16.18 -24.33
CA GLY A 185 -1.94 16.74 -23.94
C GLY A 185 -1.94 17.61 -22.68
N GLU A 186 -3.10 18.04 -22.17
CA GLU A 186 -3.19 18.89 -20.96
C GLU A 186 -3.41 18.07 -19.68
N GLY A 187 -4.03 16.90 -19.79
CA GLY A 187 -4.33 16.01 -18.65
C GLY A 187 -3.20 15.05 -18.28
N PHE A 188 -3.42 14.28 -17.20
CA PHE A 188 -2.52 13.20 -16.77
C PHE A 188 -2.39 12.11 -17.82
N CYS A 189 -3.43 11.87 -18.63
CA CYS A 189 -3.44 10.90 -19.73
C CYS A 189 -2.33 11.15 -20.78
N ALA A 190 -1.80 12.36 -20.87
CA ALA A 190 -0.67 12.68 -21.74
C ALA A 190 0.70 12.21 -21.19
N LEU A 191 0.75 11.73 -19.95
CA LEU A 191 1.99 11.27 -19.33
C LEU A 191 2.25 9.79 -19.64
N PRO A 192 3.52 9.37 -19.86
CA PRO A 192 3.85 7.96 -20.11
C PRO A 192 3.38 7.02 -18.99
N GLU A 193 3.32 7.51 -17.76
CA GLU A 193 2.86 6.73 -16.60
C GLU A 193 1.39 6.32 -16.71
N PHE A 194 0.56 7.11 -17.39
CA PHE A 194 -0.85 6.79 -17.61
C PHE A 194 -1.02 5.50 -18.40
N GLN A 195 -0.16 5.26 -19.39
CA GLN A 195 -0.21 4.03 -20.18
C GLN A 195 -0.04 2.76 -19.34
N LYS A 196 0.66 2.85 -18.21
CA LYS A 196 0.77 1.72 -17.28
C LYS A 196 -0.56 1.44 -16.56
N ILE A 197 -1.37 2.47 -16.28
CA ILE A 197 -2.71 2.31 -15.68
C ILE A 197 -3.67 1.66 -16.68
N GLU A 198 -3.47 1.93 -17.97
CA GLU A 198 -4.32 1.41 -19.05
C GLU A 198 -4.06 -0.06 -19.42
N VAL A 199 -2.93 -0.63 -18.97
CA VAL A 199 -2.64 -2.05 -19.24
C VAL A 199 -3.70 -2.94 -18.57
N GLU A 200 -4.33 -3.80 -19.37
CA GLU A 200 -5.34 -4.75 -18.92
C GLU A 200 -4.76 -5.80 -17.94
N GLY A 201 -5.65 -6.43 -17.20
CA GLY A 201 -5.33 -7.56 -16.32
C GLY A 201 -5.08 -7.21 -14.86
N ASN A 202 -5.24 -5.95 -14.46
CA ASN A 202 -5.24 -5.55 -13.06
C ASN A 202 -6.62 -5.03 -12.65
N ASP A 203 -7.13 -5.46 -11.50
CA ASP A 203 -8.40 -4.96 -10.95
C ASP A 203 -8.31 -3.47 -10.62
N MET A 204 -7.14 -3.07 -10.08
CA MET A 204 -6.80 -1.68 -9.82
C MET A 204 -5.34 -1.44 -10.23
N ALA A 205 -5.10 -0.34 -10.90
CA ALA A 205 -3.77 0.15 -11.23
C ALA A 205 -3.66 1.63 -10.87
N SER A 206 -2.54 2.03 -10.28
CA SER A 206 -2.37 3.41 -9.83
C SER A 206 -0.97 3.95 -10.05
N VAL A 207 -0.89 5.25 -10.25
CA VAL A 207 0.35 6.02 -10.15
C VAL A 207 0.21 7.00 -9.00
N MET A 208 1.16 7.00 -8.09
CA MET A 208 1.20 7.95 -6.98
C MET A 208 2.61 8.48 -6.76
N ASN A 209 2.72 9.70 -6.25
CA ASN A 209 3.98 10.23 -5.74
C ASN A 209 3.99 10.25 -4.21
N LEU A 210 5.18 10.31 -3.62
CA LEU A 210 5.31 10.24 -2.15
C LEU A 210 4.73 11.46 -1.42
N SER A 211 4.43 12.57 -2.11
CA SER A 211 3.77 13.72 -1.47
C SER A 211 2.31 13.43 -1.08
N ALA A 212 1.70 12.38 -1.66
CA ALA A 212 0.38 11.91 -1.30
C ALA A 212 0.33 11.12 0.01
N ILE A 213 1.48 10.66 0.50
CA ILE A 213 1.58 9.87 1.72
C ILE A 213 1.86 10.79 2.92
N PRO A 214 1.20 10.59 4.09
CA PRO A 214 1.49 11.35 5.30
C PRO A 214 2.98 11.35 5.65
N HIS A 215 3.49 12.49 6.10
CA HIS A 215 4.93 12.71 6.36
C HIS A 215 5.53 11.67 7.32
N GLU A 216 4.77 11.24 8.32
CA GLU A 216 5.19 10.25 9.31
C GLU A 216 5.52 8.90 8.65
N MET A 217 4.80 8.54 7.60
CA MET A 217 4.98 7.29 6.85
C MET A 217 6.09 7.41 5.79
N THR A 218 6.40 8.61 5.30
CA THR A 218 7.45 8.81 4.29
C THR A 218 8.85 8.89 4.90
N THR A 219 8.98 9.16 6.20
CA THR A 219 10.28 9.29 6.89
C THR A 219 11.18 8.07 6.70
N PRO A 220 10.72 6.82 6.87
CA PRO A 220 11.56 5.64 6.62
C PRO A 220 12.00 5.51 5.16
N LEU A 221 11.14 5.89 4.21
CA LEU A 221 11.42 5.82 2.77
C LEU A 221 12.45 6.85 2.31
N ARG A 222 12.66 7.90 3.12
CA ARG A 222 13.64 8.96 2.86
C ARG A 222 15.01 8.71 3.52
N MET A 223 15.15 7.64 4.30
CA MET A 223 16.43 7.31 4.93
C MET A 223 17.50 7.08 3.86
N GLY A 224 18.60 7.82 3.95
CA GLY A 224 19.70 7.77 2.97
C GLY A 224 19.51 8.62 1.72
N LEU A 225 18.32 9.19 1.46
CA LEU A 225 18.13 10.16 0.39
C LEU A 225 18.57 11.57 0.81
N SER A 226 19.11 12.34 -0.14
CA SER A 226 19.48 13.73 0.09
C SER A 226 18.25 14.59 0.41
N ALA A 227 18.40 15.60 1.28
CA ALA A 227 17.31 16.46 1.76
C ALA A 227 16.69 17.34 0.66
N ASP A 228 17.40 17.55 -0.44
CA ASP A 228 16.95 18.33 -1.60
C ASP A 228 16.06 17.56 -2.57
N ILE A 229 15.88 16.24 -2.37
CA ILE A 229 14.99 15.43 -3.19
C ILE A 229 13.53 15.73 -2.82
N ARG A 230 12.76 16.15 -3.81
CA ARG A 230 11.33 16.42 -3.63
C ARG A 230 10.53 15.12 -3.66
N LEU A 231 9.50 15.03 -2.82
CA LEU A 231 8.63 13.85 -2.74
C LEU A 231 7.81 13.61 -4.01
N GLU A 232 7.53 14.68 -4.77
CA GLU A 232 6.84 14.61 -6.07
C GLU A 232 7.67 13.89 -7.13
N ASP A 233 9.02 13.89 -7.01
CA ASP A 233 9.93 13.23 -7.94
C ASP A 233 10.04 11.72 -7.67
N ILE A 234 9.48 11.24 -6.56
CA ILE A 234 9.47 9.83 -6.18
C ILE A 234 8.09 9.27 -6.47
N LYS A 235 7.94 8.65 -7.64
CA LYS A 235 6.69 8.06 -8.11
C LYS A 235 6.73 6.54 -8.05
N TYR A 236 5.57 5.95 -7.76
CA TYR A 236 5.35 4.50 -7.81
C TYR A 236 4.16 4.17 -8.67
N PHE A 237 4.29 3.12 -9.45
CA PHE A 237 3.18 2.39 -10.06
C PHE A 237 2.80 1.25 -9.12
N ILE A 238 1.52 1.15 -8.78
CA ILE A 238 1.01 0.15 -7.84
C ILE A 238 -0.19 -0.53 -8.49
N THR A 239 -0.19 -1.86 -8.47
CA THR A 239 -1.33 -2.68 -8.90
C THR A 239 -1.90 -3.45 -7.73
N ALA A 240 -3.21 -3.68 -7.73
CA ALA A 240 -3.87 -4.57 -6.78
C ALA A 240 -4.77 -5.54 -7.55
N ASN A 241 -4.65 -6.83 -7.22
CA ASN A 241 -5.42 -7.90 -7.80
C ASN A 241 -6.12 -8.70 -6.70
N PHE A 242 -7.43 -8.85 -6.83
CA PHE A 242 -8.26 -9.60 -5.90
C PHE A 242 -8.45 -11.03 -6.44
N GLU A 243 -7.66 -11.95 -5.88
CA GLU A 243 -7.61 -13.34 -6.30
C GLU A 243 -8.40 -14.25 -5.34
N SER A 244 -8.61 -15.51 -5.73
CA SER A 244 -9.11 -16.52 -4.80
C SER A 244 -8.12 -16.72 -3.65
N GLY A 245 -8.62 -16.59 -2.43
CA GLY A 245 -7.85 -16.76 -1.21
C GLY A 245 -6.87 -15.64 -0.85
N LYS A 246 -6.72 -14.59 -1.66
CA LYS A 246 -5.78 -13.49 -1.35
C LYS A 246 -6.03 -12.21 -2.13
N VAL A 247 -5.44 -11.12 -1.65
CA VAL A 247 -5.19 -9.93 -2.45
C VAL A 247 -3.69 -9.73 -2.61
N VAL A 248 -3.26 -9.41 -3.82
CA VAL A 248 -1.86 -9.16 -4.17
C VAL A 248 -1.71 -7.72 -4.60
N VAL A 249 -0.79 -7.01 -3.96
CA VAL A 249 -0.41 -5.64 -4.31
C VAL A 249 1.05 -5.66 -4.74
N ASN A 250 1.32 -5.19 -5.96
CA ASN A 250 2.68 -5.01 -6.46
C ASN A 250 2.99 -3.53 -6.57
N SER A 251 4.24 -3.16 -6.37
CA SER A 251 4.73 -1.79 -6.56
C SER A 251 5.99 -1.77 -7.40
N GLU A 252 6.07 -0.81 -8.31
CA GLU A 252 7.23 -0.51 -9.15
C GLU A 252 7.59 0.96 -9.03
N SER A 253 8.84 1.29 -8.80
CA SER A 253 9.33 2.66 -8.77
C SER A 253 9.42 3.22 -10.20
N LEU A 254 8.79 4.37 -10.46
CA LEU A 254 8.84 5.11 -11.73
C LEU A 254 9.84 6.28 -11.69
N ILE A 255 10.87 6.17 -10.88
CA ILE A 255 11.84 7.23 -10.64
C ILE A 255 12.76 7.38 -11.84
N GLN A 256 12.91 8.64 -12.31
CA GLN A 256 13.82 9.02 -13.38
C GLN A 256 15.01 9.85 -12.89
N ASN A 257 14.97 10.32 -11.66
CA ASN A 257 16.05 11.13 -11.06
C ASN A 257 17.32 10.29 -10.91
N PRO A 258 18.44 10.64 -11.60
CA PRO A 258 19.68 9.84 -11.59
C PRO A 258 20.27 9.65 -10.19
N ARG A 259 20.10 10.63 -9.28
CA ARG A 259 20.61 10.53 -7.91
C ARG A 259 19.85 9.47 -7.11
N ILE A 260 18.52 9.38 -7.29
CA ILE A 260 17.70 8.38 -6.61
C ILE A 260 18.00 6.99 -7.20
N LEU A 261 18.14 6.89 -8.52
CA LEU A 261 18.52 5.64 -9.19
C LEU A 261 19.88 5.13 -8.70
N SER A 262 20.89 6.00 -8.63
CA SER A 262 22.20 5.65 -8.09
C SER A 262 22.15 5.21 -6.62
N PHE A 263 21.29 5.85 -5.82
CA PHE A 263 21.04 5.42 -4.43
C PHE A 263 20.42 4.02 -4.38
N PHE A 264 19.41 3.72 -5.22
CA PHE A 264 18.80 2.40 -5.29
C PHE A 264 19.79 1.33 -5.74
N ASP A 265 20.60 1.61 -6.76
CA ASP A 265 21.65 0.69 -7.22
C ASP A 265 22.68 0.41 -6.11
N THR A 266 23.03 1.43 -5.31
CA THR A 266 23.91 1.26 -4.14
C THR A 266 23.25 0.39 -3.07
N MET A 267 21.97 0.65 -2.75
CA MET A 267 21.23 -0.15 -1.78
C MET A 267 21.07 -1.61 -2.22
N ASP A 268 20.92 -1.87 -3.52
CA ASP A 268 20.86 -3.21 -4.07
C ASP A 268 22.19 -3.99 -3.93
N GLN A 269 23.32 -3.30 -3.83
CA GLN A 269 24.61 -3.92 -3.52
C GLN A 269 24.77 -4.20 -2.03
N VAL A 270 24.27 -3.32 -1.17
CA VAL A 270 24.36 -3.41 0.30
C VAL A 270 23.38 -4.39 0.90
N ILE A 271 22.14 -4.41 0.38
CA ILE A 271 21.10 -5.35 0.79
C ILE A 271 20.90 -6.38 -0.31
N GLN A 272 21.42 -7.56 -0.09
CA GLN A 272 21.51 -8.65 -1.05
C GLN A 272 20.34 -9.66 -0.88
N PRO A 273 20.11 -10.59 -1.82
CA PRO A 273 19.11 -11.65 -1.67
C PRO A 273 19.36 -12.51 -0.44
N ILE A 274 18.31 -12.76 0.34
CA ILE A 274 18.32 -13.55 1.58
C ILE A 274 18.72 -15.00 1.27
N GLN A 275 19.57 -15.61 2.08
CA GLN A 275 19.92 -17.03 1.98
C GLN A 275 18.94 -17.95 2.73
N GLY A 276 18.19 -17.38 3.68
CA GLY A 276 17.19 -18.09 4.47
C GLY A 276 17.77 -18.95 5.58
N LYS A 277 18.98 -18.63 6.05
CA LYS A 277 19.68 -19.40 7.09
C LYS A 277 18.90 -19.50 8.40
N TYR A 278 18.11 -18.47 8.74
CA TYR A 278 17.45 -18.36 10.04
C TYR A 278 16.01 -18.85 10.06
N LEU A 279 15.45 -19.34 8.95
CA LEU A 279 14.04 -19.77 8.89
C LEU A 279 13.71 -20.90 9.88
N ASP A 280 14.64 -21.84 10.10
CA ASP A 280 14.42 -22.95 11.01
C ASP A 280 14.75 -22.67 12.48
N TYR A 281 15.27 -21.46 12.77
CA TYR A 281 15.58 -21.02 14.14
C TYR A 281 14.42 -20.30 14.83
N TYR A 282 13.29 -20.13 14.14
CA TYR A 282 12.07 -19.56 14.68
C TYR A 282 10.94 -20.57 14.64
N GLN A 283 10.15 -20.60 15.74
CA GLN A 283 8.99 -21.50 15.83
C GLN A 283 7.91 -21.09 14.81
N GLY A 284 7.15 -22.07 14.32
CA GLY A 284 6.08 -21.86 13.34
C GLY A 284 4.93 -20.98 13.81
N ASN A 285 4.82 -20.71 15.12
CA ASN A 285 3.85 -19.79 15.73
C ASN A 285 4.44 -18.39 16.04
N THR A 286 5.61 -18.04 15.49
CA THR A 286 6.15 -16.68 15.54
C THR A 286 5.12 -15.71 14.99
N LEU A 287 4.86 -14.62 15.72
CA LEU A 287 3.83 -13.64 15.34
C LEU A 287 4.28 -12.79 14.15
N ILE A 288 5.46 -12.20 14.26
CA ILE A 288 6.10 -11.41 13.19
C ILE A 288 7.46 -12.00 12.96
N TRP A 289 7.82 -12.19 11.71
CA TRP A 289 9.17 -12.49 11.31
C TRP A 289 9.58 -11.53 10.19
N ALA A 290 10.80 -11.02 10.27
CA ALA A 290 11.39 -10.23 9.20
C ALA A 290 12.84 -10.65 9.00
N GLY A 291 13.30 -10.63 7.74
CA GLY A 291 14.66 -10.98 7.39
C GLY A 291 15.20 -10.16 6.22
N GLY A 292 16.50 -10.11 6.14
CA GLY A 292 17.28 -9.45 5.09
C GLY A 292 18.68 -10.05 5.02
N LYS A 293 19.46 -9.65 4.03
CA LYS A 293 20.89 -9.92 3.96
C LYS A 293 21.63 -8.63 3.71
N ILE A 294 22.57 -8.28 4.60
CA ILE A 294 23.23 -6.96 4.57
C ILE A 294 24.75 -7.08 4.61
N THR A 295 25.40 -6.06 4.04
CA THR A 295 26.79 -5.70 4.30
C THR A 295 26.79 -4.53 5.26
N GLY A 296 27.01 -4.80 6.55
CA GLY A 296 26.71 -3.84 7.62
C GLY A 296 27.60 -2.59 7.57
N LYS A 297 28.87 -2.71 7.18
CA LYS A 297 29.80 -1.57 7.04
C LYS A 297 29.28 -0.54 6.03
N GLU A 298 28.87 -1.01 4.85
CA GLU A 298 28.33 -0.17 3.79
C GLU A 298 26.98 0.43 4.20
N LEU A 299 26.14 -0.36 4.87
CA LEU A 299 24.86 0.14 5.39
C LEU A 299 25.07 1.26 6.42
N TYR A 300 26.01 1.09 7.37
CA TYR A 300 26.38 2.13 8.32
C TYR A 300 26.82 3.42 7.61
N HIS A 301 27.66 3.29 6.60
CA HIS A 301 28.15 4.43 5.81
C HIS A 301 26.97 5.16 5.13
N ILE A 302 26.06 4.44 4.46
CA ILE A 302 24.88 5.03 3.82
C ILE A 302 23.98 5.73 4.83
N LEU A 303 23.70 5.10 5.96
CA LEU A 303 22.85 5.68 7.01
C LEU A 303 23.48 6.96 7.58
N SER A 304 24.80 7.05 7.61
CA SER A 304 25.53 8.21 8.10
C SER A 304 25.46 9.44 7.18
N PHE A 305 24.98 9.31 5.93
CA PHE A 305 24.70 10.46 5.07
C PHE A 305 23.48 11.27 5.53
N ASN A 306 22.56 10.65 6.27
CA ASN A 306 21.44 11.37 6.84
C ASN A 306 21.84 12.02 8.18
N PRO A 307 21.83 13.36 8.33
CA PRO A 307 22.31 14.04 9.55
C PRO A 307 21.58 13.59 10.81
N THR A 308 20.27 13.34 10.74
CA THR A 308 19.45 12.92 11.89
C THR A 308 19.82 11.51 12.33
N ILE A 309 20.07 10.60 11.37
CA ILE A 309 20.48 9.23 11.66
C ILE A 309 21.93 9.24 12.18
N LYS A 310 22.81 9.97 11.50
CA LYS A 310 24.20 10.13 11.94
C LYS A 310 24.30 10.60 13.38
N GLN A 311 23.52 11.61 13.76
CA GLN A 311 23.49 12.08 15.16
C GLN A 311 23.11 10.97 16.15
N LYS A 312 22.21 10.07 15.79
CA LYS A 312 21.82 8.92 16.63
C LYS A 312 22.87 7.83 16.65
N LEU A 313 23.56 7.60 15.53
CA LEU A 313 24.65 6.63 15.43
C LEU A 313 25.88 7.11 16.23
N ASP A 314 26.19 8.42 16.16
CA ASP A 314 27.32 9.03 16.88
C ASP A 314 27.05 9.20 18.39
N ASN A 315 25.76 9.27 18.80
CA ASN A 315 25.35 9.45 20.19
C ASN A 315 24.34 8.36 20.60
N PRO A 316 24.75 7.09 20.64
CA PRO A 316 23.88 6.00 21.08
C PRO A 316 23.55 6.16 22.57
N PRO A 317 22.40 5.61 23.05
CA PRO A 317 21.99 5.66 24.47
C PRO A 317 23.03 5.07 25.42
N LEU A 318 23.79 4.09 24.96
CA LEU A 318 24.98 3.56 25.64
C LEU A 318 26.20 3.89 24.78
N PRO A 319 27.32 4.31 25.35
CA PRO A 319 28.51 4.69 24.59
C PRO A 319 29.24 3.44 24.03
N VAL A 320 28.59 2.74 23.14
CA VAL A 320 29.12 1.57 22.40
C VAL A 320 29.64 2.00 21.02
N ASP A 321 30.60 1.29 20.49
CA ASP A 321 31.10 1.48 19.13
C ASP A 321 30.11 0.87 18.11
N VAL A 322 29.13 1.70 17.67
CA VAL A 322 28.08 1.30 16.73
C VAL A 322 28.67 0.93 15.38
N GLU A 323 29.73 1.63 14.91
CA GLU A 323 30.38 1.34 13.64
C GLU A 323 31.02 -0.04 13.64
N SER A 324 31.71 -0.42 14.73
CA SER A 324 32.31 -1.74 14.90
C SER A 324 31.23 -2.84 14.89
N ILE A 325 30.08 -2.61 15.56
CA ILE A 325 28.96 -3.56 15.56
C ILE A 325 28.45 -3.76 14.13
N PHE A 326 28.12 -2.67 13.41
CA PHE A 326 27.67 -2.76 12.03
C PHE A 326 28.70 -3.43 11.13
N SER A 327 29.97 -3.03 11.21
CA SER A 327 31.04 -3.56 10.36
C SER A 327 31.29 -5.05 10.54
N SER A 328 30.91 -5.62 11.68
CA SER A 328 31.00 -7.06 11.92
C SER A 328 29.87 -7.86 11.22
N ILE A 329 28.73 -7.22 10.90
CA ILE A 329 27.59 -7.90 10.29
C ILE A 329 27.81 -8.06 8.79
N GLN A 330 27.82 -9.32 8.32
CA GLN A 330 27.96 -9.64 6.90
C GLN A 330 27.21 -10.93 6.58
N GLY A 331 26.01 -10.81 6.08
CA GLY A 331 25.17 -11.94 5.71
C GLY A 331 23.71 -11.77 6.12
N ASP A 332 23.04 -12.90 6.35
CA ASP A 332 21.62 -12.90 6.73
C ASP A 332 21.42 -12.28 8.10
N ILE A 333 20.37 -11.47 8.21
CA ILE A 333 19.80 -10.97 9.46
C ILE A 333 18.36 -11.41 9.56
N ALA A 334 17.86 -11.65 10.75
CA ALA A 334 16.46 -11.97 11.00
C ALA A 334 16.00 -11.52 12.38
N ILE A 335 14.74 -11.13 12.50
CA ILE A 335 14.08 -10.83 13.77
C ILE A 335 12.73 -11.52 13.83
N GLY A 336 12.41 -12.11 14.97
CA GLY A 336 11.12 -12.72 15.24
C GLY A 336 10.53 -12.24 16.56
N PHE A 337 9.22 -12.01 16.58
CA PHE A 337 8.47 -11.57 17.78
C PHE A 337 7.53 -12.66 18.25
N ASP A 338 7.43 -12.81 19.58
CA ASP A 338 6.54 -13.79 20.20
C ASP A 338 5.06 -13.36 20.09
N ARG A 339 4.17 -14.34 19.91
CA ARG A 339 2.72 -14.17 19.91
C ARG A 339 2.14 -13.66 21.23
N LYS A 340 2.77 -14.00 22.35
CA LYS A 340 2.26 -13.66 23.70
C LYS A 340 2.65 -12.26 24.14
N SER A 341 3.75 -11.72 23.60
CA SER A 341 4.26 -10.42 23.99
C SER A 341 5.11 -9.80 22.86
N SER A 342 4.68 -8.65 22.35
CA SER A 342 5.48 -7.86 21.40
C SER A 342 6.79 -7.33 22.00
N LYS A 343 6.99 -7.45 23.34
CA LYS A 343 8.26 -7.12 23.99
C LYS A 343 9.25 -8.28 23.94
N LYS A 344 8.82 -9.50 23.60
CA LYS A 344 9.70 -10.65 23.45
C LYS A 344 10.08 -10.80 21.98
N PHE A 345 11.36 -10.67 21.71
CA PHE A 345 11.93 -10.85 20.39
C PHE A 345 13.22 -11.67 20.43
N LEU A 346 13.56 -12.23 19.30
CA LEU A 346 14.86 -12.86 19.03
C LEU A 346 15.37 -12.30 17.72
N PHE A 347 16.57 -11.74 17.75
CA PHE A 347 17.31 -11.24 16.60
C PHE A 347 18.52 -12.14 16.35
N TYR A 348 18.81 -12.42 15.08
CA TYR A 348 20.03 -13.04 14.61
C TYR A 348 20.69 -12.21 13.52
N ALA A 349 22.02 -12.25 13.46
CA ALA A 349 22.80 -11.73 12.35
C ALA A 349 24.05 -12.57 12.12
N ASP A 350 24.40 -12.82 10.85
CA ASP A 350 25.71 -13.37 10.51
C ASP A 350 26.80 -12.32 10.81
N VAL A 351 27.86 -12.71 11.54
CA VAL A 351 28.98 -11.82 11.86
C VAL A 351 30.31 -12.46 11.46
N THR A 352 31.27 -11.62 11.10
CA THR A 352 32.62 -12.02 10.71
C THR A 352 33.52 -12.32 11.91
N ASN A 353 33.25 -11.65 13.03
CA ASN A 353 34.00 -11.77 14.29
C ASN A 353 33.14 -11.35 15.48
N SER A 354 33.70 -11.47 16.69
CA SER A 354 33.05 -11.07 17.95
C SER A 354 33.76 -9.88 18.65
N ASP A 355 34.70 -9.23 17.99
CA ASP A 355 35.58 -8.22 18.61
C ASP A 355 34.78 -6.99 19.09
N PHE A 356 33.67 -6.67 18.41
CA PHE A 356 32.79 -5.59 18.81
C PHE A 356 32.13 -5.80 20.20
N LEU A 357 32.12 -7.03 20.72
CA LEU A 357 31.61 -7.30 22.06
C LEU A 357 32.48 -6.66 23.14
N LYS A 358 33.75 -6.38 22.84
CA LYS A 358 34.66 -5.67 23.75
C LYS A 358 34.12 -4.28 24.13
N THR A 359 33.39 -3.60 23.22
CA THR A 359 32.79 -2.30 23.54
C THR A 359 31.84 -2.38 24.73
N PHE A 360 31.15 -3.52 24.94
CA PHE A 360 30.28 -3.73 26.10
C PHE A 360 31.09 -4.02 27.38
N GLU A 361 32.24 -4.69 27.29
CA GLU A 361 33.09 -4.92 28.44
C GLU A 361 33.71 -3.61 28.91
N ASP A 362 34.12 -2.75 27.96
CA ASP A 362 34.70 -1.43 28.24
C ASP A 362 33.68 -0.48 28.93
N LEU A 363 32.37 -0.77 28.86
CA LEU A 363 31.35 -0.02 29.56
C LEU A 363 31.28 -0.33 31.07
N ARG A 364 31.78 -1.44 31.56
CA ARG A 364 31.62 -1.87 32.98
C ARG A 364 31.95 -0.80 33.99
N PRO A 365 33.06 -0.04 33.87
CA PRO A 365 33.37 1.03 34.80
C PRO A 365 32.31 2.14 34.82
N LEU A 366 31.75 2.46 33.63
CA LEU A 366 30.69 3.48 33.49
C LEU A 366 29.36 2.98 34.05
N LEU A 367 29.03 1.70 33.84
CA LEU A 367 27.81 1.09 34.37
C LEU A 367 27.82 1.04 35.91
N ALA A 368 28.98 0.86 36.54
CA ALA A 368 29.12 0.91 37.99
C ALA A 368 28.71 2.29 38.59
N LEU A 369 28.87 3.37 37.81
CA LEU A 369 28.46 4.72 38.23
C LEU A 369 26.93 4.91 38.22
N THR A 370 26.17 4.00 37.61
CA THR A 370 24.68 4.05 37.60
C THR A 370 24.06 3.60 38.96
N GLY A 371 24.88 3.22 39.94
CA GLY A 371 24.37 2.72 41.20
C GLY A 371 23.62 1.40 41.08
N GLY A 372 23.93 0.58 40.09
CA GLY A 372 23.29 -0.72 39.83
C GLY A 372 21.98 -0.64 39.03
N GLN A 373 21.62 0.52 38.52
CA GLN A 373 20.43 0.69 37.68
C GLN A 373 20.58 0.04 36.30
N ILE A 374 21.82 -0.06 35.81
CA ILE A 374 22.17 -0.81 34.62
C ILE A 374 23.32 -1.76 35.02
N THR A 375 23.14 -3.05 34.75
CA THR A 375 24.19 -4.07 35.01
C THR A 375 24.53 -4.84 33.75
N LEU A 376 25.75 -5.34 33.68
CA LEU A 376 26.24 -6.20 32.62
C LEU A 376 26.93 -7.42 33.22
N ASP A 377 26.31 -8.59 33.05
CA ASP A 377 26.80 -9.86 33.58
C ASP A 377 27.28 -10.77 32.45
N ASN A 378 28.40 -11.46 32.63
CA ASN A 378 28.81 -12.55 31.77
C ASN A 378 28.01 -13.80 32.12
N VAL A 379 27.30 -14.34 31.15
CA VAL A 379 26.52 -15.59 31.31
C VAL A 379 27.14 -16.76 30.55
N GLY A 380 28.22 -16.51 29.81
CA GLY A 380 28.99 -17.50 29.07
C GLY A 380 30.18 -16.87 28.32
N SER A 381 30.91 -17.66 27.54
CA SER A 381 31.96 -17.13 26.67
C SER A 381 31.33 -16.35 25.53
N HIS A 382 31.61 -15.04 25.43
CA HIS A 382 31.01 -14.10 24.49
C HIS A 382 29.48 -13.99 24.61
N ASP A 383 28.92 -14.29 25.80
CA ASP A 383 27.50 -14.20 26.13
C ASP A 383 27.30 -13.26 27.31
N TYR A 384 26.38 -12.34 27.20
CA TYR A 384 26.11 -11.29 28.16
C TYR A 384 24.62 -11.19 28.48
N MET A 385 24.33 -10.77 29.70
CA MET A 385 23.02 -10.31 30.15
C MET A 385 23.15 -8.87 30.62
N MET A 386 22.39 -7.97 29.99
CA MET A 386 22.29 -6.57 30.42
C MET A 386 20.92 -6.35 31.05
N ASP A 387 20.87 -5.89 32.29
CA ASP A 387 19.65 -5.45 32.97
C ASP A 387 19.57 -3.91 32.89
N THR A 388 18.45 -3.39 32.42
CA THR A 388 18.23 -1.96 32.21
C THR A 388 16.85 -1.54 32.71
N TYR A 389 16.55 -0.25 32.75
CA TYR A 389 15.19 0.28 33.03
C TYR A 389 14.11 -0.28 32.11
N TYR A 390 14.48 -0.66 30.87
CA TYR A 390 13.55 -1.15 29.87
C TYR A 390 13.37 -2.66 29.90
N GLY A 391 14.18 -3.37 30.71
CA GLY A 391 14.17 -4.82 30.87
C GLY A 391 15.52 -5.47 30.63
N LYS A 392 15.50 -6.81 30.62
CA LYS A 392 16.69 -7.64 30.45
C LYS A 392 16.91 -8.01 29.01
N TYR A 393 18.15 -7.92 28.59
CA TYR A 393 18.59 -8.29 27.25
C TYR A 393 19.71 -9.31 27.37
N TRP A 394 19.55 -10.43 26.69
CA TRP A 394 20.62 -11.42 26.48
C TRP A 394 21.17 -11.27 25.08
N PHE A 395 22.46 -11.19 24.97
CA PHE A 395 23.11 -11.04 23.67
C PHE A 395 24.50 -11.66 23.67
N GLY A 396 25.00 -12.02 22.50
CA GLY A 396 26.34 -12.59 22.35
C GLY A 396 26.57 -13.13 20.94
N VAL A 397 27.72 -13.80 20.77
CA VAL A 397 28.10 -14.42 19.49
C VAL A 397 28.36 -15.90 19.70
N LYS A 398 27.59 -16.75 19.00
CA LYS A 398 27.77 -18.20 18.96
C LYS A 398 27.91 -18.68 17.51
N ASN A 399 29.02 -19.35 17.18
CA ASN A 399 29.27 -19.89 15.84
C ASN A 399 29.11 -18.82 14.73
N ASN A 400 29.76 -17.65 14.90
CA ASN A 400 29.66 -16.50 14.00
C ASN A 400 28.24 -15.97 13.79
N ARG A 401 27.38 -16.15 14.77
CA ARG A 401 26.03 -15.58 14.82
C ARG A 401 25.90 -14.69 16.04
N LEU A 402 25.68 -13.41 15.81
CA LEU A 402 25.19 -12.49 16.81
C LEU A 402 23.73 -12.87 17.10
N TYR A 403 23.38 -12.92 18.38
CA TYR A 403 21.98 -12.97 18.80
C TYR A 403 21.69 -11.87 19.83
N VAL A 404 20.44 -11.40 19.83
CA VAL A 404 19.90 -10.51 20.85
C VAL A 404 18.49 -10.94 21.17
N THR A 405 18.16 -11.11 22.43
CA THR A 405 16.78 -11.47 22.85
C THR A 405 16.43 -10.85 24.20
N THR A 406 15.13 -10.67 24.44
CA THR A 406 14.57 -10.26 25.73
C THR A 406 14.00 -11.43 26.52
N ASP A 407 14.21 -12.67 26.06
CA ASP A 407 13.71 -13.88 26.71
C ASP A 407 14.85 -14.82 27.08
N ARG A 408 14.92 -15.17 28.37
CA ARG A 408 15.97 -16.04 28.89
C ARG A 408 15.95 -17.43 28.24
N THR A 409 14.76 -18.01 28.05
CA THR A 409 14.64 -19.33 27.43
C THR A 409 15.19 -19.34 26.01
N TRP A 410 14.90 -18.29 25.26
CA TRP A 410 15.44 -18.15 23.90
C TRP A 410 16.96 -17.95 23.89
N ALA A 411 17.53 -17.27 24.91
CA ALA A 411 18.97 -17.14 25.06
C ALA A 411 19.65 -18.49 25.34
N GLU A 412 19.03 -19.33 26.17
CA GLU A 412 19.50 -20.68 26.49
C GLU A 412 19.40 -21.62 25.26
N GLU A 413 18.38 -21.42 24.38
CA GLU A 413 18.10 -22.19 23.18
C GLU A 413 18.75 -21.62 21.90
N VAL A 414 19.62 -20.61 21.99
CA VAL A 414 20.26 -20.00 20.83
C VAL A 414 20.94 -21.05 19.94
N GLY A 415 20.59 -21.05 18.65
CA GLY A 415 21.10 -21.98 17.66
C GLY A 415 20.31 -23.27 17.54
N ARG A 416 19.25 -23.46 18.34
CA ARG A 416 18.33 -24.58 18.20
C ARG A 416 17.47 -24.42 16.95
N THR A 417 17.30 -25.50 16.19
CA THR A 417 16.34 -25.58 15.08
C THR A 417 15.04 -26.24 15.55
N TYR A 418 13.92 -25.82 14.99
CA TYR A 418 12.59 -26.31 15.36
C TYR A 418 12.02 -27.19 14.25
N GLY A 419 11.50 -28.37 14.60
CA GLY A 419 10.83 -29.27 13.65
C GLY A 419 9.55 -28.66 13.03
N VAL A 420 8.84 -27.81 13.81
CA VAL A 420 7.75 -26.96 13.33
C VAL A 420 8.24 -25.52 13.34
N SER A 421 8.98 -25.14 12.30
CA SER A 421 9.58 -23.83 12.11
C SER A 421 8.76 -22.95 11.16
N ILE A 422 9.11 -21.67 11.07
CA ILE A 422 8.61 -20.79 10.01
C ILE A 422 9.09 -21.24 8.63
N GLY A 423 10.21 -21.95 8.54
CA GLY A 423 10.70 -22.56 7.29
C GLY A 423 9.75 -23.58 6.65
N ARG A 424 8.73 -24.03 7.41
CA ARG A 424 7.65 -24.90 6.90
C ARG A 424 6.40 -24.13 6.44
N LYS A 425 6.39 -22.80 6.55
CA LYS A 425 5.25 -21.99 6.08
C LYS A 425 5.22 -21.93 4.56
N PRO A 426 4.03 -21.79 3.94
CA PRO A 426 3.90 -21.74 2.48
C PRO A 426 4.76 -20.67 1.81
N TRP A 427 4.92 -19.52 2.47
CA TRP A 427 5.67 -18.38 1.97
C TRP A 427 7.20 -18.50 2.16
N ALA A 428 7.68 -19.49 2.92
CA ALA A 428 9.11 -19.60 3.27
C ALA A 428 10.03 -19.78 2.03
N SER A 429 9.53 -20.40 0.96
CA SER A 429 10.27 -20.56 -0.29
C SER A 429 10.52 -19.21 -1.01
N GLU A 430 9.61 -18.25 -0.85
CA GLU A 430 9.73 -16.94 -1.47
C GLU A 430 10.80 -16.06 -0.83
N VAL A 431 11.16 -16.34 0.43
CA VAL A 431 12.14 -15.53 1.18
C VAL A 431 13.46 -15.39 0.42
N LYS A 432 13.94 -16.50 -0.17
CA LYS A 432 15.26 -16.55 -0.83
C LYS A 432 15.35 -15.76 -2.14
N THR A 433 14.22 -15.39 -2.72
CA THR A 433 14.16 -14.60 -3.95
C THR A 433 14.08 -13.10 -3.66
N ASN A 434 14.00 -12.74 -2.39
CA ASN A 434 13.82 -11.36 -1.94
C ASN A 434 15.03 -10.84 -1.16
N ARG A 435 15.24 -9.55 -1.17
CA ARG A 435 16.27 -8.84 -0.38
C ARG A 435 15.77 -8.51 1.01
N LEU A 436 14.49 -8.16 1.13
CA LEU A 436 13.77 -7.98 2.38
C LEU A 436 12.48 -8.79 2.32
N TYR A 437 12.15 -9.44 3.43
CA TYR A 437 10.89 -10.17 3.58
C TYR A 437 10.38 -10.02 5.00
N ALA A 438 9.08 -9.76 5.15
CA ALA A 438 8.41 -9.76 6.43
C ALA A 438 7.08 -10.50 6.34
N SER A 439 6.73 -11.22 7.40
CA SER A 439 5.46 -11.94 7.52
C SER A 439 4.83 -11.69 8.88
N LEU A 440 3.58 -11.25 8.89
CA LEU A 440 2.73 -11.19 10.07
C LEU A 440 1.77 -12.39 10.05
N ASN A 441 1.86 -13.24 11.06
CA ASN A 441 0.97 -14.38 11.25
C ASN A 441 -0.32 -13.92 11.94
N MET A 442 -1.34 -13.61 11.16
CA MET A 442 -2.62 -13.08 11.64
C MET A 442 -3.33 -14.05 12.60
N ALA A 443 -3.13 -15.37 12.41
CA ALA A 443 -3.73 -16.42 13.25
C ALA A 443 -3.17 -16.41 14.69
N GLU A 444 -1.97 -15.88 14.87
CA GLU A 444 -1.28 -15.83 16.17
C GLU A 444 -1.51 -14.51 16.93
N ILE A 445 -2.20 -13.53 16.33
CA ILE A 445 -2.57 -12.29 17.04
C ILE A 445 -3.50 -12.65 18.21
N PRO A 446 -3.14 -12.30 19.47
CA PRO A 446 -3.90 -12.68 20.65
C PRO A 446 -5.34 -12.13 20.64
N LYS A 447 -6.33 -12.99 20.90
CA LYS A 447 -7.76 -12.64 20.89
C LYS A 447 -8.15 -11.60 21.95
N TYR A 448 -7.41 -11.53 23.05
CA TYR A 448 -7.66 -10.59 24.16
C TYR A 448 -7.05 -9.19 23.92
N ARG A 449 -6.23 -9.01 22.89
CA ARG A 449 -5.72 -7.69 22.52
C ARG A 449 -6.73 -7.01 21.60
N THR A 450 -7.66 -6.28 22.21
CA THR A 450 -8.60 -5.41 21.49
C THR A 450 -7.93 -4.12 21.02
N LYS A 451 -6.81 -3.74 21.65
CA LYS A 451 -5.99 -2.56 21.27
C LYS A 451 -4.58 -3.03 20.92
N VAL A 452 -4.25 -3.03 19.63
CA VAL A 452 -2.95 -3.42 19.11
C VAL A 452 -2.07 -2.19 18.89
N THR A 453 -2.63 -1.13 18.33
CA THR A 453 -1.92 0.12 17.98
C THR A 453 -2.31 1.28 18.90
N GLY A 454 -3.49 1.23 19.53
CA GLY A 454 -4.10 2.35 20.27
C GLY A 454 -4.97 3.27 19.40
N ASP A 455 -4.88 3.15 18.07
CA ASP A 455 -5.83 3.76 17.14
C ASP A 455 -7.05 2.85 16.97
N SER A 456 -8.25 3.37 17.26
CA SER A 456 -9.48 2.57 17.28
C SER A 456 -9.84 2.02 15.90
N SER A 457 -9.55 2.75 14.82
CA SER A 457 -9.87 2.35 13.45
C SER A 457 -8.93 1.23 12.98
N ILE A 458 -7.64 1.38 13.26
CA ILE A 458 -6.62 0.37 12.94
C ILE A 458 -6.84 -0.88 13.78
N ASP A 459 -7.12 -0.74 15.06
CA ASP A 459 -7.38 -1.86 15.96
C ASP A 459 -8.65 -2.64 15.54
N TYR A 460 -9.69 -1.94 15.08
CA TYR A 460 -10.88 -2.58 14.50
C TYR A 460 -10.52 -3.39 13.24
N ALA A 461 -9.80 -2.79 12.29
CA ALA A 461 -9.37 -3.45 11.07
C ALA A 461 -8.51 -4.71 11.36
N ILE A 462 -7.54 -4.61 12.28
CA ILE A 462 -6.71 -5.75 12.68
C ILE A 462 -7.55 -6.87 13.31
N ASN A 463 -8.48 -6.53 14.23
CA ASN A 463 -9.34 -7.52 14.86
C ASN A 463 -10.27 -8.21 13.86
N PHE A 464 -10.71 -7.48 12.87
CA PHE A 464 -11.54 -7.96 11.77
C PHE A 464 -10.75 -8.93 10.87
N LEU A 465 -9.58 -8.51 10.36
CA LEU A 465 -8.74 -9.32 9.48
C LEU A 465 -8.24 -10.61 10.16
N ARG A 466 -7.94 -10.56 11.46
CA ARG A 466 -7.50 -11.72 12.25
C ARG A 466 -8.47 -12.90 12.17
N GLY A 467 -9.77 -12.63 12.09
CA GLY A 467 -10.81 -13.67 12.00
C GLY A 467 -10.71 -14.50 10.73
N SER A 468 -10.34 -13.88 9.63
CA SER A 468 -10.45 -14.43 8.27
C SER A 468 -9.12 -14.59 7.54
N CYS A 469 -8.07 -13.86 7.94
CA CYS A 469 -6.76 -13.93 7.30
C CYS A 469 -5.79 -14.84 8.06
N VAL A 470 -4.80 -15.37 7.32
CA VAL A 470 -3.71 -16.20 7.86
C VAL A 470 -2.42 -15.41 7.95
N PHE A 471 -1.99 -14.78 6.84
CA PHE A 471 -0.74 -14.05 6.73
C PHE A 471 -0.93 -12.71 6.03
N LEU A 472 -0.15 -11.73 6.47
CA LEU A 472 0.21 -10.56 5.68
C LEU A 472 1.71 -10.63 5.42
N ASN A 473 2.07 -10.81 4.15
CA ASN A 473 3.45 -10.88 3.71
C ASN A 473 3.82 -9.59 2.98
N VAL A 474 5.02 -9.09 3.21
CA VAL A 474 5.60 -7.95 2.48
C VAL A 474 7.00 -8.33 2.06
N SER A 475 7.35 -8.07 0.82
CA SER A 475 8.65 -8.42 0.27
C SER A 475 9.17 -7.36 -0.70
N MET A 476 10.49 -7.33 -0.88
CA MET A 476 11.19 -6.51 -1.86
C MET A 476 12.21 -7.37 -2.60
N THR A 477 12.07 -7.50 -3.91
CA THR A 477 13.06 -8.19 -4.75
C THR A 477 14.27 -7.31 -5.01
N ASP A 478 14.06 -6.02 -5.12
CA ASP A 478 15.05 -4.96 -5.21
C ASP A 478 14.43 -3.63 -4.73
N TRP A 479 15.18 -2.53 -4.76
CA TRP A 479 14.69 -1.22 -4.29
C TRP A 479 13.65 -0.56 -5.22
N ARG A 480 13.39 -1.15 -6.36
CA ARG A 480 12.37 -0.67 -7.32
C ARG A 480 11.08 -1.45 -7.24
N HIS A 481 11.13 -2.72 -6.78
CA HIS A 481 9.99 -3.62 -6.81
C HIS A 481 9.65 -4.17 -5.42
N GLY A 482 8.41 -3.98 -5.05
CA GLY A 482 7.83 -4.49 -3.82
C GLY A 482 6.56 -5.27 -4.07
N LYS A 483 6.22 -6.16 -3.14
CA LYS A 483 5.00 -6.96 -3.15
C LYS A 483 4.43 -7.05 -1.74
N ALA A 484 3.11 -6.94 -1.62
CA ALA A 484 2.38 -7.28 -0.41
C ALA A 484 1.27 -8.28 -0.73
N GLU A 485 1.08 -9.27 0.13
CA GLU A 485 0.01 -10.26 0.01
C GLU A 485 -0.73 -10.41 1.33
N LEU A 486 -2.05 -10.27 1.29
CA LEU A 486 -2.93 -10.62 2.40
C LEU A 486 -3.64 -11.92 2.05
N VAL A 487 -3.39 -12.97 2.81
CA VAL A 487 -3.85 -14.34 2.53
C VAL A 487 -5.01 -14.70 3.44
N LEU A 488 -6.14 -15.12 2.84
CA LEU A 488 -7.32 -15.61 3.55
C LEU A 488 -7.12 -17.04 4.08
N LYS A 489 -7.91 -17.43 5.08
CA LYS A 489 -8.04 -18.83 5.54
C LYS A 489 -8.73 -19.69 4.50
N ASP A 490 -9.80 -19.14 3.91
CA ASP A 490 -10.49 -19.74 2.78
C ASP A 490 -9.74 -19.40 1.49
N LYS A 491 -9.23 -20.43 0.82
CA LYS A 491 -8.42 -20.27 -0.39
C LYS A 491 -9.24 -20.27 -1.69
N ASP A 492 -10.48 -20.68 -1.60
CA ASP A 492 -11.36 -20.87 -2.75
C ASP A 492 -12.24 -19.64 -3.01
N THR A 493 -12.58 -18.88 -1.97
CA THR A 493 -13.36 -17.66 -2.05
C THR A 493 -12.52 -16.48 -2.54
N ASN A 494 -13.03 -15.72 -3.54
CA ASN A 494 -12.35 -14.49 -3.95
C ASN A 494 -12.33 -13.47 -2.81
N PHE A 495 -11.27 -12.66 -2.73
CA PHE A 495 -11.10 -11.68 -1.65
C PHE A 495 -12.24 -10.66 -1.61
N LEU A 496 -12.73 -10.19 -2.77
CA LEU A 496 -13.86 -9.26 -2.84
C LEU A 496 -15.17 -9.93 -2.41
N GLU A 497 -15.41 -11.17 -2.81
CA GLU A 497 -16.58 -11.95 -2.37
C GLU A 497 -16.57 -12.13 -0.85
N TRP A 498 -15.39 -12.48 -0.29
CA TRP A 498 -15.22 -12.52 1.17
C TRP A 498 -15.54 -11.17 1.82
N LEU A 499 -15.03 -10.06 1.27
CA LEU A 499 -15.29 -8.71 1.79
C LEU A 499 -16.80 -8.39 1.77
N VAL A 500 -17.48 -8.67 0.68
CA VAL A 500 -18.93 -8.51 0.54
C VAL A 500 -19.68 -9.38 1.55
N SER A 501 -19.25 -10.62 1.80
CA SER A 501 -19.89 -11.53 2.76
C SER A 501 -19.91 -10.99 4.20
N ILE A 502 -19.01 -10.08 4.51
CA ILE A 502 -18.85 -9.48 5.85
C ILE A 502 -19.79 -8.29 6.04
N LEU A 503 -20.02 -7.52 5.00
CA LEU A 503 -20.97 -6.40 5.04
C LEU A 503 -22.40 -6.85 5.35
N LYS A 504 -22.65 -8.18 5.30
CA LYS A 504 -23.92 -8.83 5.65
C LYS A 504 -24.13 -9.06 7.15
N LYS A 505 -23.11 -8.92 7.98
CA LYS A 505 -23.15 -9.14 9.43
C LYS A 505 -23.28 -7.83 10.19
#